data_5a5be6affbf6f36a7410fd00dd7b03cb
#
_entry.id   5a5be6affbf6f36a7410fd00dd7b03cb
#
_cell.length_a   1.000
_cell.length_b   1.000
_cell.length_c   1.000
_cell.angle_alpha   90.00
_cell.angle_beta   90.00
_cell.angle_gamma   90.00
#
_symmetry.space_group_name_H-M   'P 1'
#
loop_
_entity.id
_entity.type
_entity.pdbx_description
1 polymer ?
#
loop_
_entity_poly.entity_id
_entity_poly.type
_entity_poly.pdbx_seq_one_letter_code
_entity_poly.pdbx_strand_id
1 'polypeptide(L)'
;MEFEAVIGLEIHVQLNAPTKMFCDCPNRPGDRHNLNTCPVCLWLPGAFPKLSQTVLEKAVMTCLALNAKVQPVSAFDQKVYYYPDLPKGFQLSQFHKPLARDGWLEVAADDGTLKRLRIREIHMEEDVARLVHEIEGTQQISLVDFNRAGAPLVEIVTEPDMRSPSDAMEFLRTLRSQVRYAGGADCSMEQGSMRADANISIRPKGSDELNTKVEVKNMNSIRHVGDAIQHEIERQIRQYRAQETIVLHTRLWDPVKCVTVPMRAKFSGPCVPDPSVPDVVISNEWLDELQARLPEMPGQRHARFINQYRLTREEAILMSEEREVAEYFEAVVSKVQSPKLAAQWISAHLLPAIRDKGQSLMETPVTPARLAGLLCLIESSQINVNSAKEVFGLLFESDLAPEEIVEQHGLRQMTDTKELEAIVTRLIADNPVAVQDYRNGTTKAIGFLVGQAMRLSEGKANPKLVRQMIIN
;
A
#
# COMPACT_ATOMS: atom_id res chain seq x y z
N MET A 1 -24.66 26.98 13.97
CA MET A 1 -23.80 27.20 12.77
C MET A 1 -23.10 25.88 12.49
N GLU A 2 -23.22 25.38 11.28
CA GLU A 2 -22.59 24.14 10.80
C GLU A 2 -21.24 24.51 10.19
N PHE A 3 -20.19 23.69 10.44
CA PHE A 3 -18.84 23.92 9.93
C PHE A 3 -18.46 22.85 8.94
N GLU A 4 -17.63 23.21 7.97
CA GLU A 4 -16.92 22.26 7.14
C GLU A 4 -15.41 22.39 7.37
N ALA A 5 -14.71 21.26 7.27
CA ALA A 5 -13.26 21.23 7.30
C ALA A 5 -12.67 21.57 5.93
N VAL A 6 -11.51 22.20 5.93
CA VAL A 6 -10.69 22.46 4.75
C VAL A 6 -9.31 21.91 5.03
N ILE A 7 -8.93 20.84 4.32
CA ILE A 7 -7.76 20.04 4.62
C ILE A 7 -6.88 19.93 3.37
N GLY A 8 -5.59 20.22 3.54
CA GLY A 8 -4.52 19.93 2.59
C GLY A 8 -3.46 19.07 3.24
N LEU A 9 -2.77 18.28 2.45
CA LEU A 9 -1.66 17.42 2.89
C LEU A 9 -0.35 17.86 2.26
N GLU A 10 0.74 17.68 3.00
CA GLU A 10 2.13 17.75 2.55
C GLU A 10 2.75 16.39 2.82
N ILE A 11 3.13 15.68 1.76
CA ILE A 11 3.54 14.29 1.85
C ILE A 11 4.97 14.16 1.32
N HIS A 12 5.87 13.64 2.15
CA HIS A 12 7.24 13.31 1.76
C HIS A 12 7.34 11.81 1.51
N VAL A 13 7.87 11.45 0.34
CA VAL A 13 8.09 10.06 -0.06
C VAL A 13 9.57 9.88 -0.41
N GLN A 14 10.26 8.97 0.30
CA GLN A 14 11.62 8.60 -0.01
C GLN A 14 11.64 7.70 -1.24
N LEU A 15 12.38 8.12 -2.27
CA LEU A 15 12.50 7.38 -3.51
C LEU A 15 13.39 6.13 -3.31
N ASN A 16 12.95 5.02 -3.86
CA ASN A 16 13.69 3.76 -3.84
C ASN A 16 14.79 3.77 -4.92
N ALA A 17 15.81 4.62 -4.71
CA ALA A 17 16.98 4.74 -5.56
C ALA A 17 18.20 4.13 -4.87
N PRO A 18 19.16 3.55 -5.61
CA PRO A 18 20.35 2.92 -5.03
C PRO A 18 21.30 3.92 -4.39
N THR A 19 21.29 5.18 -4.84
CA THR A 19 22.17 6.25 -4.39
C THR A 19 21.39 7.42 -3.80
N LYS A 20 22.11 8.29 -3.09
CA LYS A 20 21.61 9.59 -2.65
C LYS A 20 21.31 10.50 -3.87
N MET A 21 20.63 11.62 -3.62
CA MET A 21 20.18 12.52 -4.69
C MET A 21 21.33 13.15 -5.47
N PHE A 22 22.37 13.59 -4.78
CA PHE A 22 23.45 14.39 -5.38
C PHE A 22 24.85 13.75 -5.28
N CYS A 23 24.95 12.50 -4.86
CA CYS A 23 26.22 11.76 -4.78
C CYS A 23 25.99 10.24 -4.89
N ASP A 24 27.10 9.50 -5.06
CA ASP A 24 27.05 8.04 -5.24
C ASP A 24 27.01 7.25 -3.91
N CYS A 25 26.84 7.92 -2.75
CA CYS A 25 26.68 7.22 -1.48
C CYS A 25 25.44 6.33 -1.51
N PRO A 26 25.50 5.11 -0.93
CA PRO A 26 24.35 4.22 -0.87
C PRO A 26 23.15 4.86 -0.15
N ASN A 27 21.96 4.73 -0.74
CA ASN A 27 20.70 5.14 -0.11
C ASN A 27 20.02 3.91 0.48
N ARG A 28 20.52 3.41 1.59
CA ARG A 28 19.94 2.25 2.29
C ARG A 28 19.99 2.44 3.81
N PRO A 29 18.94 2.04 4.53
CA PRO A 29 18.92 2.04 5.99
C PRO A 29 19.74 0.88 6.55
N GLY A 30 20.05 0.95 7.85
CA GLY A 30 20.60 -0.17 8.62
C GLY A 30 22.11 -0.32 8.61
N ASP A 31 22.85 0.47 7.82
CA ASP A 31 24.29 0.48 7.86
C ASP A 31 24.81 1.16 9.15
N ARG A 32 26.07 0.85 9.52
CA ARG A 32 26.74 1.50 10.65
C ARG A 32 26.65 3.03 10.52
N HIS A 33 26.39 3.73 11.62
CA HIS A 33 26.26 5.18 11.65
C HIS A 33 27.39 5.91 10.95
N ASN A 34 27.06 6.90 10.15
CA ASN A 34 27.99 7.76 9.40
C ASN A 34 28.92 7.03 8.40
N LEU A 35 28.56 5.79 7.99
CA LEU A 35 29.33 5.04 6.99
C LEU A 35 29.05 5.53 5.57
N ASN A 36 27.78 5.86 5.28
CA ASN A 36 27.31 6.25 3.95
C ASN A 36 27.39 7.78 3.78
N THR A 37 28.61 8.34 3.94
CA THR A 37 28.86 9.77 3.83
C THR A 37 30.04 10.04 2.91
N CYS A 38 30.02 11.20 2.24
CA CYS A 38 31.13 11.66 1.39
C CYS A 38 31.24 13.20 1.46
N PRO A 39 32.30 13.78 0.89
CA PRO A 39 32.46 15.24 0.85
C PRO A 39 31.25 15.99 0.26
N VAL A 40 30.51 15.40 -0.69
CA VAL A 40 29.34 16.05 -1.30
C VAL A 40 28.17 16.12 -0.34
N CYS A 41 27.70 15.01 0.23
CA CYS A 41 26.56 15.03 1.14
C CYS A 41 26.85 15.69 2.49
N LEU A 42 28.13 15.84 2.86
CA LEU A 42 28.60 16.63 4.01
C LEU A 42 28.93 18.09 3.65
N TRP A 43 28.85 18.46 2.37
CA TRP A 43 29.12 19.81 1.86
C TRP A 43 30.49 20.34 2.24
N LEU A 44 31.51 19.50 2.07
CA LEU A 44 32.89 19.94 2.33
C LEU A 44 33.36 20.88 1.21
N PRO A 45 34.28 21.84 1.51
CA PRO A 45 34.80 22.78 0.52
C PRO A 45 35.37 22.08 -0.73
N GLY A 46 34.94 22.54 -1.91
CA GLY A 46 35.35 21.99 -3.21
C GLY A 46 34.53 20.78 -3.70
N ALA A 47 33.56 20.30 -2.93
CA ALA A 47 32.65 19.26 -3.37
C ALA A 47 31.41 19.87 -4.04
N PHE A 48 31.06 19.39 -5.25
CA PHE A 48 29.89 19.85 -6.00
C PHE A 48 28.83 18.75 -6.11
N PRO A 49 27.55 19.09 -5.93
CA PRO A 49 26.43 18.16 -6.09
C PRO A 49 26.25 17.78 -7.56
N LYS A 50 25.94 16.52 -7.84
CA LYS A 50 25.55 16.02 -9.16
C LYS A 50 24.28 15.23 -9.03
N LEU A 51 23.19 15.73 -9.65
CA LEU A 51 21.90 15.05 -9.62
C LEU A 51 21.99 13.65 -10.24
N SER A 52 21.53 12.66 -9.51
CA SER A 52 21.45 11.27 -9.96
C SER A 52 20.35 11.11 -11.02
N GLN A 53 20.70 10.60 -12.19
CA GLN A 53 19.75 10.33 -13.27
C GLN A 53 18.67 9.32 -12.84
N THR A 54 19.05 8.29 -12.09
CA THR A 54 18.10 7.27 -11.57
C THR A 54 17.09 7.89 -10.60
N VAL A 55 17.53 8.84 -9.76
CA VAL A 55 16.63 9.57 -8.86
C VAL A 55 15.66 10.45 -9.64
N LEU A 56 16.16 11.20 -10.63
CA LEU A 56 15.32 12.03 -11.49
C LEU A 56 14.27 11.18 -12.24
N GLU A 57 14.68 10.06 -12.80
CA GLU A 57 13.77 9.12 -13.48
C GLU A 57 12.64 8.66 -12.55
N LYS A 58 12.97 8.21 -11.35
CA LYS A 58 11.98 7.77 -10.36
C LYS A 58 11.05 8.91 -9.90
N ALA A 59 11.57 10.12 -9.76
CA ALA A 59 10.78 11.29 -9.42
C ALA A 59 9.79 11.62 -10.55
N VAL A 60 10.23 11.63 -11.81
CA VAL A 60 9.36 11.87 -12.98
C VAL A 60 8.31 10.76 -13.12
N MET A 61 8.68 9.49 -12.97
CA MET A 61 7.73 8.36 -12.96
C MET A 61 6.66 8.53 -11.88
N THR A 62 7.06 9.00 -10.69
CA THR A 62 6.11 9.30 -9.59
C THR A 62 5.17 10.46 -9.99
N CYS A 63 5.66 11.52 -10.61
CA CYS A 63 4.82 12.61 -11.10
C CYS A 63 3.79 12.14 -12.14
N LEU A 64 4.22 11.32 -13.09
CA LEU A 64 3.36 10.73 -14.11
C LEU A 64 2.27 9.83 -13.51
N ALA A 65 2.63 8.99 -12.52
CA ALA A 65 1.70 8.13 -11.80
C ALA A 65 0.63 8.92 -11.03
N LEU A 66 0.96 10.14 -10.61
CA LEU A 66 0.05 11.06 -9.91
C LEU A 66 -0.68 12.02 -10.87
N ASN A 67 -0.67 11.75 -12.17
CA ASN A 67 -1.27 12.57 -13.22
C ASN A 67 -0.80 14.05 -13.20
N ALA A 68 0.41 14.31 -12.72
CA ALA A 68 0.96 15.66 -12.62
C ALA A 68 1.67 16.05 -13.92
N LYS A 69 1.58 17.34 -14.26
CA LYS A 69 2.25 17.90 -15.44
C LYS A 69 3.71 18.18 -15.10
N VAL A 70 4.61 17.34 -15.58
CA VAL A 70 6.06 17.53 -15.44
C VAL A 70 6.45 18.81 -16.17
N GLN A 71 7.26 19.65 -15.50
CA GLN A 71 7.70 20.93 -16.06
C GLN A 71 8.92 20.71 -16.96
N PRO A 72 9.01 21.40 -18.11
CA PRO A 72 10.14 21.23 -19.04
C PRO A 72 11.48 21.70 -18.45
N VAL A 73 11.42 22.61 -17.48
CA VAL A 73 12.58 23.12 -16.74
C VAL A 73 12.24 23.18 -15.26
N SER A 74 13.08 22.56 -14.45
CA SER A 74 12.99 22.57 -12.99
C SER A 74 14.32 23.00 -12.40
N ALA A 75 14.35 23.61 -11.22
CA ALA A 75 15.57 24.09 -10.57
C ALA A 75 15.52 23.88 -9.07
N PHE A 76 16.71 23.77 -8.47
CA PHE A 76 16.84 23.63 -7.03
C PHE A 76 17.07 24.97 -6.34
N ASP A 77 16.53 25.06 -5.15
CA ASP A 77 16.66 26.17 -4.22
C ASP A 77 17.28 25.69 -2.92
N GLN A 78 18.01 26.57 -2.24
CA GLN A 78 18.47 26.36 -0.86
C GLN A 78 17.40 26.85 0.11
N LYS A 79 16.73 25.92 0.80
CA LYS A 79 15.83 26.20 1.93
C LYS A 79 16.70 26.34 3.18
N VAL A 80 17.03 27.59 3.51
CA VAL A 80 18.02 27.89 4.56
C VAL A 80 17.36 27.77 5.95
N TYR A 81 17.90 26.90 6.79
CA TYR A 81 17.63 26.87 8.23
C TYR A 81 18.76 26.16 8.97
N TYR A 82 18.98 26.53 10.23
CA TYR A 82 20.10 26.01 11.01
C TYR A 82 19.61 25.00 12.04
N TYR A 83 19.93 23.73 11.79
CA TYR A 83 19.62 22.64 12.70
C TYR A 83 20.72 21.58 12.63
N PRO A 84 21.02 20.83 13.72
CA PRO A 84 22.12 19.86 13.75
C PRO A 84 22.08 18.77 12.69
N ASP A 85 20.90 18.44 12.16
CA ASP A 85 20.69 17.42 11.14
C ASP A 85 20.94 17.93 9.70
N LEU A 86 21.30 19.20 9.54
CA LEU A 86 21.63 19.82 8.26
C LEU A 86 23.13 20.12 8.18
N PRO A 87 23.94 19.24 7.57
CA PRO A 87 25.39 19.45 7.47
C PRO A 87 25.79 20.68 6.68
N LYS A 88 24.91 21.13 5.78
CA LYS A 88 25.09 22.26 4.86
C LYS A 88 24.56 23.59 5.40
N GLY A 89 23.70 23.55 6.44
CA GLY A 89 22.95 24.72 6.90
C GLY A 89 21.74 25.07 6.02
N PHE A 90 21.47 24.28 4.99
CA PHE A 90 20.28 24.37 4.13
C PHE A 90 19.90 22.98 3.59
N GLN A 91 18.71 22.86 3.09
CA GLN A 91 18.19 21.69 2.39
C GLN A 91 17.96 22.08 0.92
N LEU A 92 18.44 21.27 -0.02
CA LEU A 92 18.09 21.43 -1.43
C LEU A 92 16.68 20.95 -1.66
N SER A 93 15.85 21.84 -2.20
CA SER A 93 14.45 21.62 -2.55
C SER A 93 14.11 22.40 -3.83
N GLN A 94 12.87 22.39 -4.28
CA GLN A 94 12.44 23.06 -5.51
C GLN A 94 11.27 24.02 -5.21
N PHE A 95 11.55 25.22 -4.77
CA PHE A 95 10.53 26.17 -4.38
C PHE A 95 10.00 27.00 -5.56
N HIS A 96 10.92 27.59 -6.36
CA HIS A 96 10.53 28.48 -7.46
C HIS A 96 10.15 27.73 -8.74
N LYS A 97 10.82 26.62 -9.04
CA LYS A 97 10.60 25.80 -10.23
C LYS A 97 10.42 24.33 -9.84
N PRO A 98 9.23 23.94 -9.39
CA PRO A 98 8.96 22.55 -8.99
C PRO A 98 9.08 21.59 -10.17
N LEU A 99 9.28 20.29 -9.88
CA LEU A 99 9.36 19.26 -10.89
C LEU A 99 8.05 19.08 -11.65
N ALA A 100 6.92 19.14 -10.96
CA ALA A 100 5.61 19.01 -11.61
C ALA A 100 4.53 19.81 -10.89
N ARG A 101 3.41 20.05 -11.60
CA ARG A 101 2.22 20.78 -11.12
C ARG A 101 0.94 20.12 -11.60
N ASP A 102 -0.19 20.58 -11.07
CA ASP A 102 -1.54 20.25 -11.52
C ASP A 102 -1.83 18.75 -11.58
N GLY A 103 -1.31 17.98 -10.63
CA GLY A 103 -1.62 16.56 -10.48
C GLY A 103 -3.00 16.33 -9.86
N TRP A 104 -3.46 15.08 -9.87
CA TRP A 104 -4.71 14.69 -9.24
C TRP A 104 -4.81 13.20 -9.02
N LEU A 105 -5.62 12.81 -8.04
CA LEU A 105 -6.03 11.44 -7.81
C LEU A 105 -7.55 11.35 -7.67
N GLU A 106 -8.13 10.26 -8.13
CA GLU A 106 -9.52 9.91 -7.85
C GLU A 106 -9.56 8.97 -6.65
N VAL A 107 -10.33 9.34 -5.65
CA VAL A 107 -10.52 8.58 -4.42
C VAL A 107 -12.00 8.24 -4.23
N ALA A 108 -12.29 7.14 -3.55
CA ALA A 108 -13.65 6.79 -3.19
C ALA A 108 -14.11 7.67 -2.03
N ALA A 109 -15.21 8.38 -2.19
CA ALA A 109 -15.90 9.06 -1.09
C ALA A 109 -16.72 8.06 -0.25
N ASP A 110 -17.16 8.46 0.95
CA ASP A 110 -17.92 7.60 1.86
C ASP A 110 -19.25 7.10 1.26
N ASP A 111 -19.83 7.83 0.31
CA ASP A 111 -21.04 7.45 -0.43
C ASP A 111 -20.74 6.53 -1.63
N GLY A 112 -19.49 6.16 -1.87
CA GLY A 112 -19.04 5.33 -2.98
C GLY A 112 -18.87 6.05 -4.30
N THR A 113 -19.08 7.36 -4.37
CA THR A 113 -18.78 8.18 -5.56
C THR A 113 -17.26 8.40 -5.67
N LEU A 114 -16.78 8.69 -6.89
CA LEU A 114 -15.40 9.06 -7.11
C LEU A 114 -15.24 10.58 -6.99
N LYS A 115 -14.27 11.00 -6.17
CA LYS A 115 -13.93 12.39 -5.92
C LYS A 115 -12.51 12.65 -6.42
N ARG A 116 -12.34 13.66 -7.26
CA ARG A 116 -11.03 14.10 -7.72
C ARG A 116 -10.44 15.07 -6.71
N LEU A 117 -9.29 14.72 -6.14
CA LEU A 117 -8.50 15.55 -5.24
C LEU A 117 -7.23 16.02 -5.96
N ARG A 118 -6.96 17.31 -5.95
CA ARG A 118 -5.89 17.94 -6.73
C ARG A 118 -4.58 17.96 -5.94
N ILE A 119 -3.49 17.79 -6.69
CA ILE A 119 -2.11 17.99 -6.25
C ILE A 119 -1.63 19.30 -6.86
N ARG A 120 -1.20 20.23 -6.00
CA ARG A 120 -0.74 21.56 -6.45
C ARG A 120 0.58 21.45 -7.15
N GLU A 121 1.55 20.85 -6.47
CA GLU A 121 2.93 20.74 -6.97
C GLU A 121 3.66 19.56 -6.35
N ILE A 122 4.70 19.11 -7.05
CA ILE A 122 5.59 18.04 -6.62
C ILE A 122 7.02 18.55 -6.75
N HIS A 123 7.79 18.47 -5.67
CA HIS A 123 9.17 18.92 -5.55
C HIS A 123 10.09 17.72 -5.35
N MET A 124 11.30 17.78 -5.92
CA MET A 124 12.40 16.94 -5.47
C MET A 124 13.08 17.61 -4.29
N GLU A 125 13.42 16.85 -3.27
CA GLU A 125 14.02 17.33 -2.04
C GLU A 125 14.96 16.29 -1.47
N GLU A 126 16.06 16.71 -0.84
CA GLU A 126 16.94 15.81 -0.11
C GLU A 126 16.50 15.68 1.37
N ASP A 127 16.59 14.47 1.94
CA ASP A 127 16.30 14.27 3.36
C ASP A 127 17.48 14.80 4.22
N VAL A 128 17.17 15.08 5.48
CA VAL A 128 18.11 15.53 6.49
C VAL A 128 18.71 14.33 7.26
N ALA A 129 19.72 14.56 8.08
CA ALA A 129 20.31 13.54 8.94
C ALA A 129 19.30 13.02 9.99
N ARG A 130 19.61 11.90 10.60
CA ARG A 130 18.85 11.35 11.71
C ARG A 130 19.44 11.82 13.04
N LEU A 131 18.57 12.31 13.92
CA LEU A 131 18.94 12.60 15.30
C LEU A 131 18.54 11.42 16.20
N VAL A 132 19.47 10.96 17.02
CA VAL A 132 19.25 9.95 18.06
C VAL A 132 19.48 10.62 19.40
N HIS A 133 18.44 10.67 20.23
CA HIS A 133 18.53 11.28 21.56
C HIS A 133 18.79 10.20 22.60
N GLU A 134 19.87 10.37 23.35
CA GLU A 134 20.32 9.42 24.38
C GLU A 134 20.55 10.15 25.72
N ILE A 135 20.61 9.37 26.78
CA ILE A 135 20.98 9.85 28.10
C ILE A 135 22.33 9.24 28.46
N GLU A 136 23.37 10.05 28.54
CA GLU A 136 24.70 9.64 28.98
C GLU A 136 24.94 10.18 30.40
N GLY A 137 24.88 9.29 31.38
CA GLY A 137 24.91 9.69 32.80
C GLY A 137 23.70 10.57 33.19
N THR A 138 23.92 11.85 33.45
CA THR A 138 22.88 12.85 33.77
C THR A 138 22.61 13.82 32.61
N GLN A 139 23.31 13.70 31.50
CA GLN A 139 23.22 14.62 30.37
C GLN A 139 22.37 14.01 29.25
N GLN A 140 21.51 14.84 28.69
CA GLN A 140 20.83 14.53 27.42
C GLN A 140 21.76 14.91 26.28
N ILE A 141 22.12 13.95 25.43
CA ILE A 141 22.92 14.14 24.23
C ILE A 141 22.11 13.83 22.98
N SER A 142 22.50 14.44 21.88
CA SER A 142 21.92 14.15 20.56
C SER A 142 23.03 13.74 19.62
N LEU A 143 23.01 12.48 19.21
CA LEU A 143 23.90 11.95 18.20
C LEU A 143 23.32 12.23 16.82
N VAL A 144 24.19 12.57 15.86
CA VAL A 144 23.79 12.84 14.48
C VAL A 144 24.32 11.73 13.57
N ASP A 145 23.39 11.07 12.88
CA ASP A 145 23.69 10.07 11.86
C ASP A 145 23.41 10.65 10.47
N PHE A 146 24.48 10.95 9.73
CA PHE A 146 24.42 11.53 8.39
C PHE A 146 24.16 10.49 7.27
N ASN A 147 23.98 9.21 7.58
CA ASN A 147 23.70 8.20 6.56
C ASN A 147 22.46 8.57 5.72
N ARG A 148 21.44 9.18 6.34
CA ARG A 148 20.22 9.62 5.65
C ARG A 148 20.36 10.98 4.96
N ALA A 149 21.29 11.85 5.38
CA ALA A 149 21.46 13.18 4.78
C ALA A 149 21.76 13.07 3.28
N GLY A 150 20.93 13.73 2.47
CA GLY A 150 20.97 13.66 1.00
C GLY A 150 20.19 12.49 0.40
N ALA A 151 19.45 11.68 1.18
CA ALA A 151 18.55 10.67 0.64
C ALA A 151 17.47 11.36 -0.22
N PRO A 152 17.09 10.77 -1.38
CA PRO A 152 16.18 11.41 -2.30
C PRO A 152 14.73 11.33 -1.82
N LEU A 153 14.06 12.48 -1.77
CA LEU A 153 12.63 12.62 -1.48
C LEU A 153 11.91 13.27 -2.65
N VAL A 154 10.62 13.00 -2.72
CA VAL A 154 9.65 13.87 -3.38
C VAL A 154 8.66 14.38 -2.33
N GLU A 155 8.44 15.68 -2.33
CA GLU A 155 7.42 16.37 -1.55
C GLU A 155 6.21 16.60 -2.44
N ILE A 156 5.05 16.12 -2.03
CA ILE A 156 3.79 16.20 -2.76
C ILE A 156 2.85 17.10 -1.96
N VAL A 157 2.51 18.25 -2.51
CA VAL A 157 1.64 19.24 -1.88
C VAL A 157 0.29 19.23 -2.54
N THR A 158 -0.78 18.95 -1.78
CA THR A 158 -2.15 18.95 -2.30
C THR A 158 -2.78 20.34 -2.29
N GLU A 159 -3.82 20.53 -3.11
CA GLU A 159 -4.80 21.58 -2.87
C GLU A 159 -5.64 21.26 -1.62
N PRO A 160 -6.25 22.26 -0.94
CA PRO A 160 -7.06 22.02 0.25
C PRO A 160 -8.48 21.56 -0.12
N ASP A 161 -8.57 20.48 -0.90
CA ASP A 161 -9.82 19.95 -1.45
C ASP A 161 -10.53 18.97 -0.53
N MET A 162 -9.83 18.41 0.46
CA MET A 162 -10.37 17.41 1.37
C MET A 162 -11.28 18.06 2.41
N ARG A 163 -12.38 17.37 2.76
CA ARG A 163 -13.42 17.87 3.68
C ARG A 163 -13.63 16.98 4.89
N SER A 164 -13.04 15.80 4.90
CA SER A 164 -13.17 14.83 5.99
C SER A 164 -11.86 14.11 6.27
N PRO A 165 -11.68 13.53 7.47
CA PRO A 165 -10.57 12.60 7.75
C PRO A 165 -10.53 11.41 6.77
N SER A 166 -11.70 10.93 6.35
CA SER A 166 -11.82 9.84 5.38
C SER A 166 -11.22 10.22 4.02
N ASP A 167 -11.52 11.42 3.50
CA ASP A 167 -10.90 11.92 2.27
C ASP A 167 -9.37 11.86 2.33
N ALA A 168 -8.79 12.29 3.46
CA ALA A 168 -7.33 12.32 3.64
C ALA A 168 -6.74 10.90 3.72
N MET A 169 -7.41 9.99 4.41
CA MET A 169 -6.96 8.59 4.50
C MET A 169 -7.03 7.88 3.15
N GLU A 170 -8.12 8.06 2.39
CA GLU A 170 -8.27 7.46 1.06
C GLU A 170 -7.27 8.06 0.05
N PHE A 171 -7.02 9.37 0.13
CA PHE A 171 -5.98 10.00 -0.67
C PHE A 171 -4.60 9.38 -0.41
N LEU A 172 -4.22 9.19 0.85
CA LEU A 172 -2.93 8.59 1.21
C LEU A 172 -2.84 7.11 0.78
N ARG A 173 -3.92 6.32 0.88
CA ARG A 173 -3.95 4.94 0.40
C ARG A 173 -3.77 4.89 -1.13
N THR A 174 -4.53 5.71 -1.84
CA THR A 174 -4.46 5.79 -3.30
C THR A 174 -3.07 6.26 -3.76
N LEU A 175 -2.53 7.33 -3.15
CA LEU A 175 -1.20 7.83 -3.44
C LEU A 175 -0.13 6.75 -3.23
N ARG A 176 -0.16 6.07 -2.08
CA ARG A 176 0.77 4.97 -1.76
C ARG A 176 0.73 3.88 -2.84
N SER A 177 -0.46 3.46 -3.24
CA SER A 177 -0.64 2.44 -4.26
C SER A 177 -0.08 2.90 -5.62
N GLN A 178 -0.41 4.13 -6.05
CA GLN A 178 0.07 4.70 -7.32
C GLN A 178 1.61 4.78 -7.37
N VAL A 179 2.24 5.32 -6.31
CA VAL A 179 3.70 5.48 -6.25
C VAL A 179 4.42 4.14 -6.20
N ARG A 180 3.90 3.15 -5.46
CA ARG A 180 4.45 1.78 -5.42
C ARG A 180 4.34 1.11 -6.79
N TYR A 181 3.22 1.24 -7.48
CA TYR A 181 3.04 0.69 -8.83
C TYR A 181 4.03 1.26 -9.83
N ALA A 182 4.31 2.56 -9.77
CA ALA A 182 5.33 3.20 -10.59
C ALA A 182 6.77 2.75 -10.25
N GLY A 183 6.96 1.99 -9.17
CA GLY A 183 8.28 1.58 -8.69
C GLY A 183 9.08 2.74 -8.11
N GLY A 184 8.42 3.83 -7.73
CA GLY A 184 9.05 5.03 -7.18
C GLY A 184 9.55 4.85 -5.76
N ALA A 185 8.75 4.23 -4.88
CA ALA A 185 9.04 4.11 -3.46
C ALA A 185 8.24 2.99 -2.79
N ASP A 186 8.66 2.58 -1.58
CA ASP A 186 7.95 1.58 -0.75
C ASP A 186 6.77 2.19 0.02
N CYS A 187 6.81 3.49 0.29
CA CYS A 187 5.77 4.27 0.94
C CYS A 187 5.31 3.69 2.30
N SER A 188 6.25 3.28 3.15
CA SER A 188 5.97 2.82 4.52
C SER A 188 6.01 4.00 5.50
N MET A 189 4.89 4.28 6.15
CA MET A 189 4.84 5.30 7.22
C MET A 189 5.50 4.78 8.50
N GLU A 190 5.41 3.49 8.79
CA GLU A 190 6.01 2.86 9.98
C GLU A 190 7.55 2.89 9.90
N GLN A 191 8.12 2.68 8.73
CA GLN A 191 9.56 2.75 8.50
C GLN A 191 10.06 4.17 8.21
N GLY A 192 9.15 5.13 8.06
CA GLY A 192 9.43 6.54 7.81
C GLY A 192 9.84 6.86 6.36
N SER A 193 9.67 5.92 5.41
CA SER A 193 9.88 6.18 3.98
C SER A 193 8.73 6.98 3.34
N MET A 194 7.61 7.12 4.05
CA MET A 194 6.52 8.04 3.73
C MET A 194 6.12 8.79 5.00
N ARG A 195 5.99 10.11 4.90
CA ARG A 195 5.55 11.00 5.99
C ARG A 195 4.46 11.91 5.45
N ALA A 196 3.49 12.26 6.29
CA ALA A 196 2.41 13.16 5.92
C ALA A 196 2.16 14.17 7.03
N ASP A 197 2.13 15.44 6.66
CA ASP A 197 1.73 16.55 7.51
C ASP A 197 0.36 17.05 7.02
N ALA A 198 -0.54 17.37 7.94
CA ALA A 198 -1.88 17.83 7.62
C ALA A 198 -2.03 19.32 7.94
N ASN A 199 -2.48 20.09 6.98
CA ASN A 199 -2.88 21.49 7.12
C ASN A 199 -4.40 21.56 7.26
N ILE A 200 -4.92 21.98 8.42
CA ILE A 200 -6.34 21.89 8.76
C ILE A 200 -6.87 23.26 9.14
N SER A 201 -7.98 23.65 8.54
CA SER A 201 -8.80 24.77 8.98
C SER A 201 -10.28 24.39 8.94
N ILE A 202 -11.13 25.20 9.61
CA ILE A 202 -12.57 25.08 9.54
C ILE A 202 -13.17 26.39 9.04
N ARG A 203 -14.30 26.30 8.36
CA ARG A 203 -15.09 27.46 7.94
C ARG A 203 -16.59 27.20 8.09
N PRO A 204 -17.43 28.23 8.17
CA PRO A 204 -18.88 28.05 8.08
C PRO A 204 -19.24 27.34 6.77
N LYS A 205 -20.14 26.37 6.84
CA LYS A 205 -20.57 25.61 5.67
C LYS A 205 -21.17 26.53 4.60
N GLY A 206 -20.64 26.39 3.37
CA GLY A 206 -21.03 27.25 2.24
C GLY A 206 -20.26 28.57 2.13
N SER A 207 -19.24 28.80 2.97
CA SER A 207 -18.30 29.93 2.81
C SER A 207 -17.14 29.50 1.91
N ASP A 208 -16.68 30.41 1.04
CA ASP A 208 -15.48 30.20 0.22
C ASP A 208 -14.20 30.76 0.87
N GLU A 209 -14.31 31.49 2.00
CA GLU A 209 -13.17 32.05 2.69
C GLU A 209 -12.31 30.96 3.34
N LEU A 210 -11.00 31.06 3.13
CA LEU A 210 -10.01 30.20 3.81
C LEU A 210 -9.63 30.84 5.15
N ASN A 211 -9.93 30.14 6.23
CA ASN A 211 -9.54 30.55 7.58
C ASN A 211 -8.09 30.13 7.89
N THR A 212 -7.57 30.65 9.01
CA THR A 212 -6.24 30.29 9.50
C THR A 212 -6.09 28.79 9.67
N LYS A 213 -5.08 28.23 9.04
CA LYS A 213 -4.77 26.80 9.11
C LYS A 213 -3.86 26.47 10.31
N VAL A 214 -3.96 25.26 10.80
CA VAL A 214 -3.05 24.66 11.76
C VAL A 214 -2.40 23.46 11.09
N GLU A 215 -1.07 23.38 11.18
CA GLU A 215 -0.31 22.24 10.68
C GLU A 215 -0.17 21.17 11.79
N VAL A 216 -0.49 19.93 11.48
CA VAL A 216 -0.30 18.78 12.38
C VAL A 216 0.74 17.84 11.83
N LYS A 217 1.75 17.50 12.65
CA LYS A 217 2.88 16.63 12.32
C LYS A 217 2.94 15.39 13.23
N ASN A 218 3.89 14.50 12.94
CA ASN A 218 4.20 13.30 13.73
C ASN A 218 3.13 12.21 13.66
N MET A 219 2.56 12.00 12.47
CA MET A 219 1.58 10.96 12.23
C MET A 219 2.25 9.78 11.51
N ASN A 220 2.41 8.66 12.22
CA ASN A 220 3.21 7.49 11.76
C ASN A 220 2.37 6.40 11.08
N SER A 221 1.10 6.66 10.81
CA SER A 221 0.21 5.77 10.06
C SER A 221 -0.93 6.55 9.43
N ILE A 222 -1.54 6.01 8.39
CA ILE A 222 -2.73 6.61 7.75
C ILE A 222 -3.87 6.78 8.76
N ARG A 223 -4.02 5.82 9.70
CA ARG A 223 -5.00 5.93 10.78
C ARG A 223 -4.71 7.13 11.68
N HIS A 224 -3.46 7.33 12.11
CA HIS A 224 -3.08 8.48 12.92
C HIS A 224 -3.33 9.81 12.21
N VAL A 225 -3.20 9.85 10.88
CA VAL A 225 -3.58 11.05 10.09
C VAL A 225 -5.08 11.33 10.24
N GLY A 226 -5.93 10.31 10.09
CA GLY A 226 -7.38 10.46 10.27
C GLY A 226 -7.74 10.91 11.69
N ASP A 227 -7.19 10.23 12.72
CA ASP A 227 -7.46 10.54 14.13
C ASP A 227 -6.99 11.96 14.50
N ALA A 228 -5.82 12.38 14.02
CA ALA A 228 -5.26 13.72 14.27
C ALA A 228 -6.09 14.82 13.60
N ILE A 229 -6.53 14.61 12.36
CA ILE A 229 -7.40 15.53 11.62
C ILE A 229 -8.74 15.68 12.36
N GLN A 230 -9.36 14.58 12.76
CA GLN A 230 -10.62 14.60 13.49
C GLN A 230 -10.51 15.39 14.79
N HIS A 231 -9.48 15.10 15.60
CA HIS A 231 -9.22 15.82 16.84
C HIS A 231 -9.02 17.32 16.61
N GLU A 232 -8.25 17.69 15.57
CA GLU A 232 -7.94 19.08 15.28
C GLU A 232 -9.17 19.86 14.79
N ILE A 233 -10.03 19.25 13.97
CA ILE A 233 -11.33 19.82 13.57
C ILE A 233 -12.18 20.12 14.80
N GLU A 234 -12.33 19.15 15.69
CA GLU A 234 -13.12 19.33 16.92
C GLU A 234 -12.53 20.40 17.84
N ARG A 235 -11.19 20.46 17.95
CA ARG A 235 -10.50 21.48 18.74
C ARG A 235 -10.78 22.87 18.17
N GLN A 236 -10.66 23.07 16.86
CA GLN A 236 -10.92 24.35 16.20
C GLN A 236 -12.39 24.77 16.33
N ILE A 237 -13.34 23.83 16.19
CA ILE A 237 -14.77 24.11 16.41
C ILE A 237 -15.03 24.59 17.84
N ARG A 238 -14.41 23.95 18.86
CA ARG A 238 -14.53 24.38 20.27
C ARG A 238 -13.99 25.80 20.47
N GLN A 239 -12.81 26.11 19.94
CA GLN A 239 -12.22 27.45 20.01
C GLN A 239 -13.10 28.51 19.32
N TYR A 240 -13.57 28.21 18.11
CA TYR A 240 -14.45 29.13 17.39
C TYR A 240 -15.73 29.43 18.17
N ARG A 241 -16.36 28.42 18.78
CA ARG A 241 -17.55 28.58 19.61
C ARG A 241 -17.26 29.36 20.89
N ALA A 242 -16.06 29.25 21.43
CA ALA A 242 -15.60 30.03 22.58
C ALA A 242 -15.16 31.46 22.22
N GLN A 243 -15.26 31.86 20.93
CA GLN A 243 -14.76 33.12 20.38
C GLN A 243 -13.25 33.34 20.59
N GLU A 244 -12.49 32.24 20.66
CA GLU A 244 -11.03 32.27 20.72
C GLU A 244 -10.44 32.33 19.30
N THR A 245 -9.36 33.11 19.15
CA THR A 245 -8.67 33.25 17.87
C THR A 245 -7.85 31.99 17.56
N ILE A 246 -8.07 31.40 16.38
CA ILE A 246 -7.21 30.34 15.84
C ILE A 246 -5.99 31.02 15.22
N VAL A 247 -4.80 30.71 15.74
CA VAL A 247 -3.53 31.26 15.24
C VAL A 247 -2.78 30.22 14.40
N LEU A 248 -2.05 30.72 13.40
CA LEU A 248 -1.17 29.88 12.58
C LEU A 248 -0.04 29.30 13.46
N HIS A 249 -0.01 27.99 13.63
CA HIS A 249 1.05 27.30 14.36
C HIS A 249 1.11 25.81 13.97
N THR A 250 2.22 25.17 14.33
CA THR A 250 2.41 23.73 14.17
C THR A 250 2.10 23.01 15.47
N ARG A 251 1.45 21.85 15.36
CA ARG A 251 1.12 20.95 16.47
C ARG A 251 1.66 19.55 16.19
N LEU A 252 1.98 18.81 17.24
CA LEU A 252 2.37 17.40 17.17
C LEU A 252 1.20 16.51 17.58
N TRP A 253 0.97 15.45 16.85
CA TRP A 253 0.07 14.38 17.27
C TRP A 253 0.72 13.50 18.34
N ASP A 254 0.06 13.33 19.47
CA ASP A 254 0.40 12.38 20.53
C ASP A 254 -0.52 11.14 20.37
N PRO A 255 -0.03 10.03 19.83
CA PRO A 255 -0.86 8.84 19.55
C PRO A 255 -1.29 8.10 20.81
N VAL A 256 -0.61 8.32 21.95
CA VAL A 256 -0.95 7.67 23.24
C VAL A 256 -2.12 8.39 23.89
N LYS A 257 -2.09 9.72 23.89
CA LYS A 257 -3.13 10.55 24.48
C LYS A 257 -4.26 10.86 23.50
N CYS A 258 -4.07 10.58 22.22
CA CYS A 258 -4.99 10.94 21.12
C CYS A 258 -5.33 12.43 21.10
N VAL A 259 -4.31 13.29 21.23
CA VAL A 259 -4.46 14.76 21.20
C VAL A 259 -3.36 15.41 20.38
N THR A 260 -3.61 16.62 19.88
CA THR A 260 -2.56 17.46 19.32
C THR A 260 -2.00 18.38 20.41
N VAL A 261 -0.67 18.53 20.47
CA VAL A 261 0.02 19.43 21.40
C VAL A 261 0.79 20.52 20.66
N PRO A 262 0.86 21.77 21.16
CA PRO A 262 1.61 22.83 20.50
C PRO A 262 3.08 22.45 20.33
N MET A 263 3.61 22.71 19.14
CA MET A 263 5.04 22.56 18.85
C MET A 263 5.70 23.93 18.89
N ARG A 264 6.95 23.98 19.35
CA ARG A 264 7.77 25.19 19.30
C ARG A 264 7.96 25.61 17.84
N ALA A 265 7.76 26.89 17.53
CA ALA A 265 7.98 27.42 16.20
C ALA A 265 9.43 27.17 15.75
N LYS A 266 9.61 26.62 14.54
CA LYS A 266 10.91 26.53 13.90
C LYS A 266 11.16 27.84 13.16
N PHE A 267 12.40 28.34 13.27
CA PHE A 267 12.85 29.43 12.42
C PHE A 267 13.09 28.86 11.01
N SER A 268 12.41 29.41 10.01
CA SER A 268 12.68 29.16 8.60
C SER A 268 13.34 30.39 7.99
N GLY A 269 14.52 30.22 7.41
CA GLY A 269 15.18 31.25 6.63
C GLY A 269 14.61 31.35 5.20
N PRO A 270 15.24 32.18 4.36
CA PRO A 270 14.81 32.35 2.98
C PRO A 270 15.05 31.09 2.14
N CYS A 271 14.24 30.93 1.09
CA CYS A 271 14.55 30.05 -0.03
C CYS A 271 15.21 30.86 -1.13
N VAL A 272 16.40 30.47 -1.54
CA VAL A 272 17.19 31.16 -2.59
C VAL A 272 17.65 30.18 -3.65
N PRO A 273 17.67 30.55 -4.96
CA PRO A 273 18.16 29.67 -6.01
C PRO A 273 19.55 29.14 -5.72
N ASP A 274 19.76 27.82 -5.92
CA ASP A 274 21.07 27.20 -5.72
C ASP A 274 21.94 27.39 -6.98
N PRO A 275 23.14 28.01 -6.86
CA PRO A 275 24.02 28.24 -8.00
C PRO A 275 24.86 27.02 -8.39
N SER A 276 24.90 25.97 -7.56
CA SER A 276 25.77 24.80 -7.74
C SER A 276 25.10 23.66 -8.48
N VAL A 277 23.75 23.61 -8.51
CA VAL A 277 22.99 22.60 -9.25
C VAL A 277 22.42 23.25 -10.52
N PRO A 278 22.80 22.77 -11.72
CA PRO A 278 22.21 23.26 -12.96
C PRO A 278 20.71 23.03 -13.04
N ASP A 279 20.02 23.88 -13.81
CA ASP A 279 18.60 23.65 -14.15
C ASP A 279 18.42 22.25 -14.74
N VAL A 280 17.38 21.56 -14.31
CA VAL A 280 17.00 20.24 -14.81
C VAL A 280 16.09 20.44 -16.02
N VAL A 281 16.61 20.07 -17.20
CA VAL A 281 15.86 20.16 -18.47
C VAL A 281 15.31 18.77 -18.80
N ILE A 282 14.00 18.68 -19.00
CA ILE A 282 13.28 17.45 -19.32
C ILE A 282 12.70 17.58 -20.72
N SER A 283 13.20 16.76 -21.65
CA SER A 283 12.70 16.76 -23.03
C SER A 283 11.38 16.01 -23.14
N ASN A 284 10.57 16.37 -24.13
CA ASN A 284 9.31 15.68 -24.40
C ASN A 284 9.53 14.22 -24.80
N GLU A 285 10.59 13.95 -25.59
CA GLU A 285 10.93 12.61 -26.04
C GLU A 285 11.22 11.68 -24.84
N TRP A 286 12.01 12.17 -23.88
CA TRP A 286 12.30 11.37 -22.67
C TRP A 286 11.06 11.21 -21.78
N LEU A 287 10.20 12.23 -21.72
CA LEU A 287 8.94 12.15 -20.99
C LEU A 287 8.00 11.10 -21.60
N ASP A 288 7.89 11.07 -22.93
CA ASP A 288 7.10 10.08 -23.67
C ASP A 288 7.64 8.64 -23.46
N GLU A 289 8.96 8.46 -23.44
CA GLU A 289 9.60 7.19 -23.11
C GLU A 289 9.23 6.72 -21.70
N LEU A 290 9.29 7.61 -20.71
CA LEU A 290 8.93 7.29 -19.33
C LEU A 290 7.43 7.00 -19.18
N GLN A 291 6.58 7.76 -19.87
CA GLN A 291 5.13 7.53 -19.89
C GLN A 291 4.79 6.14 -20.46
N ALA A 292 5.49 5.70 -21.51
CA ALA A 292 5.30 4.38 -22.11
C ALA A 292 5.79 3.23 -21.20
N ARG A 293 6.68 3.52 -20.26
CA ARG A 293 7.19 2.54 -19.27
C ARG A 293 6.34 2.42 -18.02
N LEU A 294 5.36 3.33 -17.82
CA LEU A 294 4.45 3.19 -16.71
C LEU A 294 3.63 1.90 -16.85
N PRO A 295 3.52 1.09 -15.79
CA PRO A 295 2.64 -0.06 -15.81
C PRO A 295 1.17 0.37 -15.88
N GLU A 296 0.28 -0.56 -16.16
CA GLU A 296 -1.15 -0.34 -15.96
C GLU A 296 -1.40 0.03 -14.48
N MET A 297 -1.93 1.22 -14.24
CA MET A 297 -2.08 1.77 -12.90
C MET A 297 -3.24 1.10 -12.12
N PRO A 298 -3.23 1.11 -10.77
CA PRO A 298 -4.20 0.37 -9.95
C PRO A 298 -5.65 0.59 -10.34
N GLY A 299 -6.07 1.84 -10.58
CA GLY A 299 -7.45 2.16 -10.96
C GLY A 299 -7.88 1.54 -12.29
N GLN A 300 -6.98 1.54 -13.30
CA GLN A 300 -7.22 0.91 -14.60
C GLN A 300 -7.30 -0.62 -14.47
N ARG A 301 -6.35 -1.20 -13.73
CA ARG A 301 -6.29 -2.64 -13.47
C ARG A 301 -7.50 -3.13 -12.68
N HIS A 302 -7.94 -2.37 -11.68
CA HIS A 302 -9.16 -2.62 -10.93
C HIS A 302 -10.39 -2.68 -11.85
N ALA A 303 -10.60 -1.66 -12.70
CA ALA A 303 -11.70 -1.64 -13.66
C ALA A 303 -11.61 -2.82 -14.64
N ARG A 304 -10.41 -3.17 -15.10
CA ARG A 304 -10.18 -4.33 -15.96
C ARG A 304 -10.48 -5.64 -15.26
N PHE A 305 -10.10 -5.83 -14.02
CA PHE A 305 -10.37 -7.06 -13.26
C PHE A 305 -11.89 -7.30 -13.06
N ILE A 306 -12.65 -6.24 -12.80
CA ILE A 306 -14.12 -6.33 -12.76
C ILE A 306 -14.67 -6.77 -14.12
N ASN A 307 -14.25 -6.12 -15.20
CA ASN A 307 -14.82 -6.35 -16.52
C ASN A 307 -14.35 -7.66 -17.16
N GLN A 308 -13.06 -7.95 -17.09
CA GLN A 308 -12.43 -9.10 -17.74
C GLN A 308 -12.61 -10.40 -16.94
N TYR A 309 -12.37 -10.35 -15.63
CA TYR A 309 -12.38 -11.54 -14.78
C TYR A 309 -13.68 -11.71 -13.97
N ARG A 310 -14.63 -10.77 -14.12
CA ARG A 310 -15.93 -10.80 -13.44
C ARG A 310 -15.79 -10.86 -11.91
N LEU A 311 -14.78 -10.25 -11.36
CA LEU A 311 -14.61 -10.10 -9.92
C LEU A 311 -15.61 -9.10 -9.34
N THR A 312 -15.94 -9.25 -8.07
CA THR A 312 -16.65 -8.19 -7.34
C THR A 312 -15.70 -6.98 -7.17
N ARG A 313 -16.26 -5.84 -6.77
CA ARG A 313 -15.47 -4.63 -6.52
C ARG A 313 -14.39 -4.87 -5.43
N GLU A 314 -14.79 -5.55 -4.37
CA GLU A 314 -13.91 -5.86 -3.24
C GLU A 314 -12.78 -6.83 -3.65
N GLU A 315 -13.12 -7.89 -4.38
CA GLU A 315 -12.13 -8.84 -4.92
C GLU A 315 -11.16 -8.14 -5.87
N ALA A 316 -11.65 -7.27 -6.75
CA ALA A 316 -10.81 -6.55 -7.70
C ALA A 316 -9.88 -5.55 -7.02
N ILE A 317 -10.35 -4.82 -5.99
CA ILE A 317 -9.50 -3.94 -5.17
C ILE A 317 -8.39 -4.76 -4.54
N LEU A 318 -8.72 -5.84 -3.83
CA LEU A 318 -7.75 -6.66 -3.12
C LEU A 318 -6.70 -7.27 -4.04
N MET A 319 -7.09 -7.70 -5.25
CA MET A 319 -6.18 -8.26 -6.26
C MET A 319 -5.38 -7.21 -7.03
N SER A 320 -5.73 -5.92 -6.95
CA SER A 320 -5.07 -4.84 -7.70
C SER A 320 -4.41 -3.77 -6.82
N GLU A 321 -4.54 -3.83 -5.49
CA GLU A 321 -3.98 -2.81 -4.58
C GLU A 321 -2.44 -2.82 -4.59
N GLU A 322 -1.84 -4.00 -4.63
CA GLU A 322 -0.39 -4.19 -4.72
C GLU A 322 -0.01 -4.81 -6.06
N ARG A 323 1.04 -4.28 -6.69
CA ARG A 323 1.48 -4.71 -8.02
C ARG A 323 1.85 -6.18 -8.04
N GLU A 324 2.59 -6.64 -7.06
CA GLU A 324 3.05 -8.03 -6.94
C GLU A 324 1.86 -8.99 -6.81
N VAL A 325 0.81 -8.61 -6.06
CA VAL A 325 -0.42 -9.42 -5.93
C VAL A 325 -1.16 -9.48 -7.26
N ALA A 326 -1.25 -8.37 -7.98
CA ALA A 326 -1.92 -8.32 -9.26
C ALA A 326 -1.20 -9.16 -10.33
N GLU A 327 0.12 -9.06 -10.42
CA GLU A 327 0.93 -9.86 -11.34
C GLU A 327 0.87 -11.35 -10.99
N TYR A 328 0.89 -11.70 -9.71
CA TYR A 328 0.72 -13.07 -9.24
C TYR A 328 -0.67 -13.61 -9.61
N PHE A 329 -1.74 -12.85 -9.34
CA PHE A 329 -3.10 -13.22 -9.70
C PHE A 329 -3.26 -13.46 -11.20
N GLU A 330 -2.75 -12.56 -12.05
CA GLU A 330 -2.83 -12.71 -13.51
C GLU A 330 -2.04 -13.93 -14.01
N ALA A 331 -0.89 -14.21 -13.41
CA ALA A 331 -0.11 -15.40 -13.73
C ALA A 331 -0.87 -16.70 -13.37
N VAL A 332 -1.60 -16.72 -12.25
CA VAL A 332 -2.46 -17.85 -11.88
C VAL A 332 -3.64 -17.96 -12.85
N VAL A 333 -4.35 -16.85 -13.10
CA VAL A 333 -5.56 -16.84 -13.96
C VAL A 333 -5.24 -17.23 -15.39
N SER A 334 -4.02 -17.00 -15.87
CA SER A 334 -3.59 -17.46 -17.21
C SER A 334 -3.67 -18.98 -17.40
N LYS A 335 -3.76 -19.76 -16.31
CA LYS A 335 -3.72 -21.24 -16.33
C LYS A 335 -4.98 -21.90 -15.78
N VAL A 336 -5.86 -21.16 -15.14
CA VAL A 336 -7.10 -21.68 -14.52
C VAL A 336 -8.34 -21.17 -15.27
N GLN A 337 -9.46 -21.90 -15.17
CA GLN A 337 -10.71 -21.53 -15.83
C GLN A 337 -11.51 -20.50 -15.00
N SER A 338 -11.36 -20.51 -13.66
CA SER A 338 -12.13 -19.68 -12.74
C SER A 338 -11.26 -18.62 -12.09
N PRO A 339 -11.25 -17.37 -12.61
CA PRO A 339 -10.58 -16.25 -11.95
C PRO A 339 -11.06 -16.00 -10.52
N LYS A 340 -12.33 -16.26 -10.28
CA LYS A 340 -12.93 -16.08 -8.95
C LYS A 340 -12.37 -17.07 -7.93
N LEU A 341 -12.14 -18.32 -8.32
CA LEU A 341 -11.47 -19.32 -7.48
C LEU A 341 -10.03 -18.88 -7.17
N ALA A 342 -9.30 -18.37 -8.16
CA ALA A 342 -7.94 -17.87 -7.96
C ALA A 342 -7.92 -16.70 -6.97
N ALA A 343 -8.78 -15.70 -7.13
CA ALA A 343 -8.88 -14.56 -6.22
C ALA A 343 -9.21 -15.01 -4.78
N GLN A 344 -10.14 -15.95 -4.62
CA GLN A 344 -10.52 -16.50 -3.32
C GLN A 344 -9.34 -17.23 -2.65
N TRP A 345 -8.59 -18.06 -3.37
CA TRP A 345 -7.46 -18.80 -2.80
C TRP A 345 -6.28 -17.87 -2.44
N ILE A 346 -6.01 -16.88 -3.28
CA ILE A 346 -4.97 -15.89 -2.99
C ILE A 346 -5.35 -15.11 -1.72
N SER A 347 -6.58 -14.57 -1.65
CA SER A 347 -7.01 -13.73 -0.53
C SER A 347 -7.20 -14.50 0.78
N ALA A 348 -7.84 -15.68 0.73
CA ALA A 348 -8.22 -16.43 1.92
C ALA A 348 -7.14 -17.39 2.44
N HIS A 349 -6.20 -17.81 1.59
CA HIS A 349 -5.19 -18.80 1.98
C HIS A 349 -3.76 -18.31 1.78
N LEU A 350 -3.40 -17.79 0.60
CA LEU A 350 -2.01 -17.43 0.31
C LEU A 350 -1.54 -16.19 1.08
N LEU A 351 -2.25 -15.06 0.95
CA LEU A 351 -1.84 -13.81 1.61
C LEU A 351 -1.79 -13.92 3.15
N PRO A 352 -2.75 -14.60 3.84
CA PRO A 352 -2.63 -14.86 5.26
C PRO A 352 -1.42 -15.73 5.59
N ALA A 353 -1.19 -16.84 4.86
CA ALA A 353 -0.10 -17.77 5.14
C ALA A 353 1.29 -17.12 5.02
N ILE A 354 1.52 -16.29 3.98
CA ILE A 354 2.80 -15.58 3.84
C ILE A 354 2.98 -14.51 4.92
N ARG A 355 1.91 -13.82 5.33
CA ARG A 355 1.93 -12.85 6.42
C ARG A 355 2.32 -13.51 7.75
N ASP A 356 1.69 -14.65 8.08
CA ASP A 356 1.97 -15.39 9.31
C ASP A 356 3.42 -15.90 9.36
N LYS A 357 4.01 -16.20 8.19
CA LYS A 357 5.42 -16.61 8.06
C LYS A 357 6.39 -15.43 7.96
N GLY A 358 5.92 -14.17 7.90
CA GLY A 358 6.76 -12.99 7.73
C GLY A 358 7.50 -12.96 6.38
N GLN A 359 6.97 -13.62 5.35
CA GLN A 359 7.55 -13.71 4.00
C GLN A 359 6.93 -12.68 3.06
N SER A 360 7.68 -12.29 2.03
CA SER A 360 7.11 -11.56 0.89
C SER A 360 6.49 -12.52 -0.13
N LEU A 361 5.57 -11.98 -0.97
CA LEU A 361 4.95 -12.78 -2.04
C LEU A 361 5.99 -13.27 -3.07
N MET A 362 7.09 -12.53 -3.23
CA MET A 362 8.17 -12.90 -4.16
C MET A 362 9.07 -14.03 -3.62
N GLU A 363 9.08 -14.24 -2.31
CA GLU A 363 9.92 -15.25 -1.63
C GLU A 363 9.17 -16.53 -1.29
N THR A 364 7.85 -16.56 -1.51
CA THR A 364 7.05 -17.74 -1.19
C THR A 364 7.39 -18.93 -2.10
N PRO A 365 7.51 -20.15 -1.55
CA PRO A 365 7.67 -21.36 -2.37
C PRO A 365 6.40 -21.70 -3.17
N VAL A 366 5.24 -21.11 -2.81
CA VAL A 366 3.98 -21.28 -3.56
C VAL A 366 3.98 -20.33 -4.75
N THR A 367 4.68 -20.72 -5.81
CA THR A 367 4.73 -19.93 -7.05
C THR A 367 3.36 -19.89 -7.75
N PRO A 368 3.10 -18.88 -8.65
CA PRO A 368 1.86 -18.83 -9.42
C PRO A 368 1.55 -20.14 -10.17
N ALA A 369 2.58 -20.80 -10.69
CA ALA A 369 2.43 -22.06 -11.40
C ALA A 369 1.96 -23.20 -10.48
N ARG A 370 2.50 -23.27 -9.25
CA ARG A 370 2.13 -24.31 -8.28
C ARG A 370 0.71 -24.05 -7.73
N LEU A 371 0.36 -22.80 -7.46
CA LEU A 371 -1.02 -22.50 -7.05
C LEU A 371 -2.00 -22.81 -8.19
N ALA A 372 -1.69 -22.43 -9.43
CA ALA A 372 -2.54 -22.75 -10.58
C ALA A 372 -2.72 -24.26 -10.76
N GLY A 373 -1.63 -25.07 -10.65
CA GLY A 373 -1.72 -26.54 -10.67
C GLY A 373 -2.70 -27.07 -9.62
N LEU A 374 -2.60 -26.58 -8.38
CA LEU A 374 -3.54 -26.96 -7.31
C LEU A 374 -4.99 -26.60 -7.67
N LEU A 375 -5.23 -25.40 -8.20
CA LEU A 375 -6.57 -24.96 -8.59
C LEU A 375 -7.14 -25.77 -9.76
N CYS A 376 -6.31 -26.15 -10.74
CA CYS A 376 -6.70 -27.03 -11.83
C CYS A 376 -7.15 -28.40 -11.32
N LEU A 377 -6.53 -28.97 -10.28
CA LEU A 377 -6.96 -30.21 -9.66
C LEU A 377 -8.35 -30.08 -8.97
N ILE A 378 -8.66 -28.92 -8.41
CA ILE A 378 -9.98 -28.62 -7.86
C ILE A 378 -11.01 -28.48 -9.00
N GLU A 379 -10.70 -27.71 -10.04
CA GLU A 379 -11.59 -27.47 -11.19
C GLU A 379 -11.92 -28.77 -11.92
N SER A 380 -10.94 -29.65 -12.09
CA SER A 380 -11.13 -30.96 -12.70
C SER A 380 -11.74 -32.01 -11.75
N SER A 381 -12.09 -31.61 -10.52
CA SER A 381 -12.64 -32.51 -9.49
C SER A 381 -11.74 -33.71 -9.14
N GLN A 382 -10.42 -33.59 -9.37
CA GLN A 382 -9.46 -34.62 -8.97
C GLN A 382 -9.20 -34.64 -7.47
N ILE A 383 -9.38 -33.50 -6.80
CA ILE A 383 -9.31 -33.35 -5.36
C ILE A 383 -10.49 -32.50 -4.87
N ASN A 384 -10.91 -32.68 -3.63
CA ASN A 384 -11.90 -31.81 -2.98
C ASN A 384 -11.20 -30.63 -2.27
N VAL A 385 -11.99 -29.65 -1.81
CA VAL A 385 -11.48 -28.43 -1.16
C VAL A 385 -10.67 -28.73 0.12
N ASN A 386 -11.02 -29.78 0.89
CA ASN A 386 -10.31 -30.14 2.11
C ASN A 386 -8.93 -30.72 1.77
N SER A 387 -8.87 -31.67 0.83
CA SER A 387 -7.61 -32.19 0.32
C SER A 387 -6.74 -31.07 -0.31
N ALA A 388 -7.37 -30.12 -0.99
CA ALA A 388 -6.66 -29.00 -1.55
C ALA A 388 -6.00 -28.10 -0.50
N LYS A 389 -6.64 -27.89 0.66
CA LYS A 389 -6.04 -27.16 1.79
C LYS A 389 -4.84 -27.89 2.38
N GLU A 390 -4.92 -29.21 2.46
CA GLU A 390 -3.80 -30.06 2.91
C GLU A 390 -2.63 -29.97 1.93
N VAL A 391 -2.89 -30.13 0.63
CA VAL A 391 -1.88 -29.96 -0.42
C VAL A 391 -1.28 -28.56 -0.38
N PHE A 392 -2.10 -27.50 -0.20
CA PHE A 392 -1.62 -26.13 -0.09
C PHE A 392 -0.65 -25.96 1.09
N GLY A 393 -0.92 -26.56 2.25
CA GLY A 393 0.02 -26.57 3.38
C GLY A 393 1.36 -27.20 3.02
N LEU A 394 1.32 -28.37 2.34
CA LEU A 394 2.51 -29.09 1.91
C LEU A 394 3.31 -28.36 0.81
N LEU A 395 2.69 -27.48 0.04
CA LEU A 395 3.41 -26.63 -0.92
C LEU A 395 4.42 -25.67 -0.27
N PHE A 396 4.29 -25.35 1.01
CA PHE A 396 5.27 -24.57 1.76
C PHE A 396 6.44 -25.40 2.29
N GLU A 397 6.30 -26.73 2.33
CA GLU A 397 7.25 -27.65 2.96
C GLU A 397 8.06 -28.45 1.95
N SER A 398 7.64 -28.47 0.69
CA SER A 398 8.29 -29.23 -0.38
C SER A 398 8.31 -28.47 -1.69
N ASP A 399 9.24 -28.84 -2.58
CA ASP A 399 9.33 -28.28 -3.92
C ASP A 399 8.54 -29.09 -4.98
N LEU A 400 7.80 -30.11 -4.55
CA LEU A 400 7.04 -30.99 -5.44
C LEU A 400 5.88 -30.27 -6.10
N ALA A 401 5.50 -30.72 -7.29
CA ALA A 401 4.29 -30.26 -7.96
C ALA A 401 3.03 -30.70 -7.18
N PRO A 402 1.91 -29.93 -7.26
CA PRO A 402 0.66 -30.30 -6.59
C PRO A 402 0.18 -31.71 -6.90
N GLU A 403 0.32 -32.15 -8.15
CA GLU A 403 -0.05 -33.49 -8.62
C GLU A 403 0.76 -34.59 -7.94
N GLU A 404 2.06 -34.37 -7.77
CA GLU A 404 2.96 -35.30 -7.09
C GLU A 404 2.62 -35.43 -5.59
N ILE A 405 2.31 -34.29 -4.95
CA ILE A 405 1.86 -34.28 -3.55
C ILE A 405 0.57 -35.06 -3.39
N VAL A 406 -0.39 -34.84 -4.30
CA VAL A 406 -1.68 -35.57 -4.28
C VAL A 406 -1.46 -37.08 -4.43
N GLU A 407 -0.54 -37.52 -5.27
CA GLU A 407 -0.20 -38.94 -5.46
C GLU A 407 0.49 -39.54 -4.22
N GLN A 408 1.50 -38.86 -3.69
CA GLN A 408 2.26 -39.33 -2.52
C GLN A 408 1.39 -39.47 -1.28
N HIS A 409 0.45 -38.55 -1.06
CA HIS A 409 -0.42 -38.54 0.11
C HIS A 409 -1.77 -39.23 -0.12
N GLY A 410 -2.01 -39.80 -1.31
CA GLY A 410 -3.25 -40.50 -1.64
C GLY A 410 -4.51 -39.62 -1.53
N LEU A 411 -4.38 -38.31 -1.85
CA LEU A 411 -5.44 -37.28 -1.70
C LEU A 411 -6.36 -37.19 -2.92
N ARG A 412 -6.18 -38.06 -3.94
CA ARG A 412 -7.09 -38.10 -5.09
C ARG A 412 -8.51 -38.40 -4.66
N GLN A 413 -9.44 -37.69 -5.24
CA GLN A 413 -10.86 -37.91 -5.02
C GLN A 413 -11.28 -39.25 -5.65
N MET A 414 -12.04 -40.02 -4.92
CA MET A 414 -12.63 -41.25 -5.39
C MET A 414 -13.68 -40.94 -6.45
N THR A 415 -13.41 -41.30 -7.70
CA THR A 415 -14.29 -41.10 -8.87
C THR A 415 -14.82 -42.43 -9.41
N ASP A 416 -14.33 -43.57 -8.89
CA ASP A 416 -14.83 -44.88 -9.31
C ASP A 416 -16.27 -45.06 -8.88
N THR A 417 -17.15 -45.10 -9.87
CA THR A 417 -18.61 -45.20 -9.67
C THR A 417 -18.97 -46.46 -8.86
N LYS A 418 -18.24 -47.59 -9.05
CA LYS A 418 -18.53 -48.86 -8.35
C LYS A 418 -18.20 -48.80 -6.85
N GLU A 419 -17.08 -48.15 -6.51
CA GLU A 419 -16.69 -47.97 -5.11
C GLU A 419 -17.66 -47.03 -4.39
N LEU A 420 -18.06 -45.94 -5.07
CA LEU A 420 -19.04 -45.00 -4.55
C LEU A 420 -20.43 -45.65 -4.38
N GLU A 421 -20.87 -46.46 -5.36
CA GLU A 421 -22.11 -47.23 -5.27
C GLU A 421 -22.11 -48.21 -4.07
N ALA A 422 -20.99 -48.87 -3.81
CA ALA A 422 -20.87 -49.74 -2.65
C ALA A 422 -20.97 -48.96 -1.32
N ILE A 423 -20.33 -47.79 -1.23
CA ILE A 423 -20.41 -46.92 -0.05
C ILE A 423 -21.86 -46.39 0.12
N VAL A 424 -22.53 -45.92 -0.95
CA VAL A 424 -23.91 -45.41 -0.90
C VAL A 424 -24.87 -46.51 -0.55
N THR A 425 -24.73 -47.70 -1.11
CA THR A 425 -25.60 -48.85 -0.78
C THR A 425 -25.50 -49.23 0.69
N ARG A 426 -24.28 -49.33 1.22
CA ARG A 426 -24.05 -49.59 2.63
C ARG A 426 -24.62 -48.46 3.51
N LEU A 427 -24.40 -47.21 3.13
CA LEU A 427 -24.89 -46.05 3.85
C LEU A 427 -26.43 -46.05 3.96
N ILE A 428 -27.12 -46.35 2.89
CA ILE A 428 -28.60 -46.43 2.83
C ILE A 428 -29.08 -47.55 3.75
N ALA A 429 -28.41 -48.70 3.75
CA ALA A 429 -28.75 -49.85 4.60
C ALA A 429 -28.51 -49.54 6.10
N ASP A 430 -27.43 -48.83 6.42
CA ASP A 430 -27.09 -48.51 7.80
C ASP A 430 -27.86 -47.33 8.41
N ASN A 431 -28.60 -46.54 7.58
CA ASN A 431 -29.31 -45.32 8.03
C ASN A 431 -30.79 -45.29 7.55
N PRO A 432 -31.62 -46.31 7.84
CA PRO A 432 -33.00 -46.41 7.32
C PRO A 432 -33.86 -45.24 7.79
N VAL A 433 -33.66 -44.69 8.98
CA VAL A 433 -34.44 -43.54 9.49
C VAL A 433 -34.17 -42.28 8.69
N ALA A 434 -32.91 -41.95 8.43
CA ALA A 434 -32.55 -40.74 7.65
C ALA A 434 -33.04 -40.85 6.19
N VAL A 435 -33.02 -42.05 5.62
CA VAL A 435 -33.59 -42.32 4.29
C VAL A 435 -35.08 -42.09 4.28
N GLN A 436 -35.82 -42.59 5.31
CA GLN A 436 -37.23 -42.38 5.43
C GLN A 436 -37.59 -40.89 5.64
N ASP A 437 -36.82 -40.18 6.46
CA ASP A 437 -37.02 -38.74 6.66
C ASP A 437 -36.83 -37.93 5.36
N TYR A 438 -35.84 -38.31 4.53
CA TYR A 438 -35.67 -37.70 3.21
C TYR A 438 -36.86 -37.97 2.28
N ARG A 439 -37.34 -39.21 2.24
CA ARG A 439 -38.55 -39.61 1.46
C ARG A 439 -39.81 -38.88 1.93
N ASN A 440 -39.87 -38.54 3.21
CA ASN A 440 -41.00 -37.76 3.79
C ASN A 440 -40.83 -36.24 3.61
N GLY A 441 -39.83 -35.76 2.81
CA GLY A 441 -39.65 -34.38 2.46
C GLY A 441 -38.65 -33.58 3.33
N THR A 442 -37.98 -34.23 4.28
CA THR A 442 -36.97 -33.58 5.14
C THR A 442 -35.66 -33.43 4.37
N THR A 443 -35.46 -32.36 3.63
CA THR A 443 -34.28 -32.14 2.77
C THR A 443 -32.95 -32.07 3.56
N LYS A 444 -32.98 -31.77 4.86
CA LYS A 444 -31.79 -31.76 5.73
C LYS A 444 -31.17 -33.16 5.92
N ALA A 445 -32.00 -34.24 5.81
CA ALA A 445 -31.54 -35.62 5.97
C ALA A 445 -30.50 -36.01 4.90
N ILE A 446 -30.57 -35.44 3.68
CA ILE A 446 -29.57 -35.70 2.63
C ILE A 446 -28.17 -35.16 3.01
N GLY A 447 -28.13 -34.02 3.70
CA GLY A 447 -26.86 -33.44 4.21
C GLY A 447 -26.17 -34.35 5.22
N PHE A 448 -26.97 -34.96 6.10
CA PHE A 448 -26.47 -35.97 7.06
C PHE A 448 -25.92 -37.21 6.33
N LEU A 449 -26.67 -37.76 5.37
CA LEU A 449 -26.25 -38.93 4.59
C LEU A 449 -24.98 -38.64 3.79
N VAL A 450 -24.82 -37.49 3.14
CA VAL A 450 -23.59 -37.07 2.47
C VAL A 450 -22.43 -36.97 3.47
N GLY A 451 -22.66 -36.40 4.66
CA GLY A 451 -21.66 -36.33 5.73
C GLY A 451 -21.17 -37.71 6.20
N GLN A 452 -22.06 -38.71 6.31
CA GLN A 452 -21.69 -40.08 6.64
C GLN A 452 -20.93 -40.78 5.51
N ALA A 453 -21.32 -40.55 4.23
CA ALA A 453 -20.56 -41.06 3.09
C ALA A 453 -19.13 -40.48 3.05
N MET A 454 -18.98 -39.19 3.35
CA MET A 454 -17.66 -38.56 3.47
C MET A 454 -16.82 -39.19 4.58
N ARG A 455 -17.41 -39.57 5.72
CA ARG A 455 -16.68 -40.32 6.79
C ARG A 455 -16.25 -41.71 6.33
N LEU A 456 -17.14 -42.45 5.69
CA LEU A 456 -16.86 -43.81 5.20
C LEU A 456 -15.79 -43.85 4.10
N SER A 457 -15.68 -42.77 3.34
CA SER A 457 -14.65 -42.61 2.29
C SER A 457 -13.40 -41.88 2.75
N GLU A 458 -13.23 -41.67 4.08
CA GLU A 458 -12.11 -40.87 4.62
C GLU A 458 -11.95 -39.48 3.95
N GLY A 459 -13.07 -38.86 3.58
CA GLY A 459 -13.09 -37.57 2.91
C GLY A 459 -12.82 -37.61 1.39
N LYS A 460 -12.58 -38.78 0.81
CA LYS A 460 -12.19 -38.96 -0.60
C LYS A 460 -13.35 -39.00 -1.58
N ALA A 461 -14.59 -39.26 -1.15
CA ALA A 461 -15.76 -39.29 -2.04
C ALA A 461 -16.09 -37.88 -2.58
N ASN A 462 -16.64 -37.84 -3.78
CA ASN A 462 -17.17 -36.60 -4.34
C ASN A 462 -18.57 -36.29 -3.76
N PRO A 463 -18.74 -35.23 -2.94
CA PRO A 463 -20.04 -34.95 -2.29
C PRO A 463 -21.19 -34.74 -3.26
N LYS A 464 -20.93 -34.19 -4.46
CA LYS A 464 -21.93 -33.97 -5.50
C LYS A 464 -22.39 -35.29 -6.12
N LEU A 465 -21.44 -36.19 -6.44
CA LEU A 465 -21.76 -37.52 -6.98
C LEU A 465 -22.47 -38.39 -5.94
N VAL A 466 -21.98 -38.40 -4.71
CA VAL A 466 -22.64 -39.08 -3.59
C VAL A 466 -24.07 -38.61 -3.40
N ARG A 467 -24.30 -37.29 -3.39
CA ARG A 467 -25.63 -36.73 -3.29
C ARG A 467 -26.56 -37.17 -4.45
N GLN A 468 -26.03 -37.21 -5.65
CA GLN A 468 -26.79 -37.63 -6.84
C GLN A 468 -27.14 -39.10 -6.79
N MET A 469 -26.19 -39.95 -6.30
CA MET A 469 -26.42 -41.39 -6.10
C MET A 469 -27.43 -41.72 -4.99
N ILE A 470 -27.46 -40.89 -3.92
CA ILE A 470 -28.47 -41.05 -2.85
C ILE A 470 -29.88 -40.65 -3.31
N ILE A 471 -30.00 -39.69 -4.22
CA ILE A 471 -31.26 -39.21 -4.75
C ILE A 471 -31.86 -40.17 -5.78
N ASN A 472 -31.01 -40.81 -6.59
CA ASN A 472 -31.41 -41.78 -7.60
C ASN A 472 -31.75 -43.15 -6.96
#